data_4032624995ce343f3a0bb430b6b5e3a0
#
_entry.id   4032624995ce343f3a0bb430b6b5e3a0
#
_cell.length_a   1.000
_cell.length_b   1.000
_cell.length_c   1.000
_cell.angle_alpha   90.00
_cell.angle_beta   90.00
_cell.angle_gamma   90.00
#
_symmetry.space_group_name_H-M   'P 1'
#
loop_
_entity.id
_entity.type
_entity.pdbx_description
1 polymer ?
#
loop_
_entity_poly.entity_id
_entity_poly.type
_entity_poly.pdbx_seq_one_letter_code
_entity_poly.pdbx_strand_id
1 'polypeptide(L)'
;MLTETLQNGEFSNVVVNNTFAGQEMTGQERAFVSRLYLGTLERLIYLDHIINKLSKTPTQKMKPVVVNILRLSTYQLIFMSSVPDFAAINEAGKLARKRGFGSLASFINGVLRSIQRNIGSLEDGMPENVRLSVPKWMYDMIIADCGREAGLKFLKGALSAQRGVTIRLNLKKGSPGELLEELANEGCQTFKISDDLECYKLGRFKSLTELESYKKGLFIVQDLSSVRAAMAGCLKLKEECGNSEGEGLLIVDVCAAPGGKSLCAAEMFPKARIISRDLTEYKIKMIEQNIERLGISNVEPEVFDALVFDERLKEKADLVIADLPCSGLGVIGGKPDIKFRVRQKDLAELAGMQRNILDVVQEYVREGGFLVYSTCTVNKGENDDNVDYFTSKYGFELICRRHLLPEDGDGFFVAVLKKKNS
;
A
#
# COMPACT_ATOMS: atom_id res chain seq x y z
N MET A 1 -4.93 -17.99 8.57
CA MET A 1 -4.34 -16.86 7.81
C MET A 1 -3.93 -17.23 6.39
N LEU A 2 -2.88 -18.03 6.11
CA LEU A 2 -2.47 -18.32 4.71
C LEU A 2 -3.59 -18.92 3.86
N THR A 3 -4.44 -19.79 4.41
CA THR A 3 -5.59 -20.35 3.72
C THR A 3 -6.60 -19.26 3.35
N GLU A 4 -6.91 -18.36 4.27
CA GLU A 4 -7.84 -17.25 4.02
C GLU A 4 -7.38 -16.38 2.86
N THR A 5 -6.08 -16.05 2.83
CA THR A 5 -5.54 -15.19 1.76
C THR A 5 -5.36 -15.93 0.43
N LEU A 6 -4.76 -17.14 0.46
CA LEU A 6 -4.36 -17.82 -0.78
C LEU A 6 -5.49 -18.66 -1.44
N GLN A 7 -6.52 -19.03 -0.70
CA GLN A 7 -7.62 -19.87 -1.21
C GLN A 7 -8.94 -19.12 -1.19
N ASN A 8 -9.23 -18.37 -0.12
CA ASN A 8 -10.49 -17.64 0.01
C ASN A 8 -10.40 -16.21 -0.58
N GLY A 9 -9.18 -15.76 -0.94
CA GLY A 9 -8.97 -14.48 -1.60
C GLY A 9 -9.08 -13.26 -0.66
N GLU A 10 -9.04 -13.46 0.66
CA GLU A 10 -9.09 -12.36 1.62
C GLU A 10 -7.83 -11.50 1.59
N PHE A 11 -7.98 -10.18 1.81
CA PHE A 11 -6.85 -9.26 1.91
C PHE A 11 -5.99 -9.57 3.13
N SER A 12 -4.67 -9.54 2.96
CA SER A 12 -3.73 -9.92 4.02
C SER A 12 -3.87 -9.05 5.29
N ASN A 13 -4.14 -7.77 5.15
CA ASN A 13 -4.38 -6.85 6.26
C ASN A 13 -5.69 -7.16 7.00
N VAL A 14 -6.76 -7.51 6.28
CA VAL A 14 -8.05 -7.94 6.88
C VAL A 14 -7.86 -9.24 7.66
N VAL A 15 -7.14 -10.20 7.09
CA VAL A 15 -6.82 -11.47 7.77
C VAL A 15 -6.01 -11.25 9.05
N VAL A 16 -5.03 -10.34 9.04
CA VAL A 16 -4.26 -9.98 10.23
C VAL A 16 -5.18 -9.40 11.32
N ASN A 17 -5.97 -8.39 10.96
CA ASN A 17 -6.86 -7.72 11.91
C ASN A 17 -7.90 -8.68 12.50
N ASN A 18 -8.57 -9.48 11.67
CA ASN A 18 -9.56 -10.45 12.11
C ASN A 18 -8.95 -11.56 13.00
N THR A 19 -7.73 -11.99 12.68
CA THR A 19 -7.05 -13.02 13.49
C THR A 19 -6.68 -12.52 14.87
N PHE A 20 -6.32 -11.25 15.01
CA PHE A 20 -5.94 -10.66 16.30
C PHE A 20 -7.14 -10.10 17.08
N ALA A 21 -8.26 -9.85 16.43
CA ALA A 21 -9.48 -9.41 17.09
C ALA A 21 -9.97 -10.48 18.09
N GLY A 22 -10.16 -10.08 19.33
CA GLY A 22 -10.68 -10.96 20.38
C GLY A 22 -9.69 -12.04 20.88
N GLN A 23 -8.41 -12.00 20.50
CA GLN A 23 -7.40 -12.91 21.06
C GLN A 23 -6.47 -12.17 22.02
N GLU A 24 -6.31 -12.75 23.20
CA GLU A 24 -5.29 -12.32 24.17
C GLU A 24 -3.93 -12.79 23.69
N MET A 25 -3.18 -11.90 23.05
CA MET A 25 -1.81 -12.14 22.58
C MET A 25 -0.92 -10.97 23.01
N THR A 26 0.27 -11.29 23.49
CA THR A 26 1.29 -10.29 23.78
C THR A 26 1.74 -9.58 22.50
N GLY A 27 2.28 -8.36 22.61
CA GLY A 27 2.85 -7.64 21.47
C GLY A 27 3.92 -8.44 20.73
N GLN A 28 4.73 -9.23 21.47
CA GLN A 28 5.77 -10.08 20.89
C GLN A 28 5.18 -11.23 20.06
N GLU A 29 4.13 -11.88 20.55
CA GLU A 29 3.43 -12.95 19.82
C GLU A 29 2.77 -12.42 18.56
N ARG A 30 2.08 -11.26 18.63
CA ARG A 30 1.49 -10.60 17.46
C ARG A 30 2.56 -10.24 16.41
N ALA A 31 3.71 -9.71 16.85
CA ALA A 31 4.82 -9.39 15.96
C ALA A 31 5.40 -10.64 15.29
N PHE A 32 5.57 -11.73 16.05
CA PHE A 32 6.05 -13.01 15.53
C PHE A 32 5.09 -13.60 14.48
N VAL A 33 3.80 -13.70 14.80
CA VAL A 33 2.77 -14.22 13.89
C VAL A 33 2.66 -13.36 12.63
N SER A 34 2.66 -12.04 12.77
CA SER A 34 2.62 -11.11 11.63
C SER A 34 3.84 -11.29 10.73
N ARG A 35 5.05 -11.36 11.31
CA ARG A 35 6.29 -11.57 10.55
C ARG A 35 6.28 -12.91 9.82
N LEU A 36 5.87 -13.98 10.49
CA LEU A 36 5.80 -15.32 9.91
C LEU A 36 4.78 -15.37 8.76
N TYR A 37 3.60 -14.83 8.97
CA TYR A 37 2.53 -14.82 7.97
C TYR A 37 2.86 -13.94 6.76
N LEU A 38 3.11 -12.66 7.00
CA LEU A 38 3.37 -11.71 5.92
C LEU A 38 4.68 -12.01 5.19
N GLY A 39 5.72 -12.44 5.91
CA GLY A 39 6.99 -12.84 5.31
C GLY A 39 6.86 -14.10 4.45
N THR A 40 6.01 -15.06 4.87
CA THR A 40 5.70 -16.23 4.04
C THR A 40 4.98 -15.83 2.76
N LEU A 41 4.01 -14.90 2.80
CA LEU A 41 3.37 -14.36 1.60
C LEU A 41 4.36 -13.61 0.71
N GLU A 42 5.20 -12.79 1.31
CA GLU A 42 6.21 -12.03 0.59
C GLU A 42 7.16 -12.93 -0.20
N ARG A 43 7.59 -14.03 0.40
CA ARG A 43 8.54 -15.00 -0.17
C ARG A 43 7.89 -16.22 -0.81
N LEU A 44 6.59 -16.22 -1.05
CA LEU A 44 5.83 -17.41 -1.42
C LEU A 44 6.39 -18.14 -2.66
N ILE A 45 6.71 -17.40 -3.73
CA ILE A 45 7.25 -17.98 -4.97
C ILE A 45 8.65 -18.56 -4.75
N TYR A 46 9.47 -17.87 -3.98
CA TYR A 46 10.79 -18.33 -3.55
C TYR A 46 10.68 -19.63 -2.74
N LEU A 47 9.80 -19.66 -1.75
CA LEU A 47 9.58 -20.82 -0.89
C LEU A 47 9.07 -22.03 -1.67
N ASP A 48 8.11 -21.83 -2.56
CA ASP A 48 7.56 -22.89 -3.41
C ASP A 48 8.64 -23.47 -4.36
N HIS A 49 9.52 -22.61 -4.90
CA HIS A 49 10.63 -23.08 -5.71
C HIS A 49 11.58 -24.00 -4.93
N ILE A 50 11.95 -23.61 -3.70
CA ILE A 50 12.82 -24.42 -2.85
C ILE A 50 12.16 -25.73 -2.45
N ILE A 51 10.89 -25.68 -2.04
CA ILE A 51 10.14 -26.89 -1.69
C ILE A 51 10.08 -27.83 -2.89
N ASN A 52 9.78 -27.32 -4.08
CA ASN A 52 9.71 -28.12 -5.31
C ASN A 52 11.07 -28.71 -5.73
N LYS A 53 12.17 -27.99 -5.49
CA LYS A 53 13.54 -28.48 -5.80
C LYS A 53 13.91 -29.69 -4.92
N LEU A 54 13.40 -29.78 -3.70
CA LEU A 54 13.80 -30.78 -2.69
C LEU A 54 12.70 -31.78 -2.31
N SER A 55 11.50 -31.62 -2.84
CA SER A 55 10.36 -32.52 -2.63
C SER A 55 10.04 -33.34 -3.88
N LYS A 56 9.74 -34.62 -3.70
CA LYS A 56 9.25 -35.49 -4.79
C LYS A 56 7.85 -35.11 -5.27
N THR A 57 7.07 -34.43 -4.43
CA THR A 57 5.71 -33.99 -4.76
C THR A 57 5.74 -32.48 -4.94
N PRO A 58 5.32 -31.93 -6.10
CA PRO A 58 5.27 -30.48 -6.29
C PRO A 58 4.18 -29.84 -5.43
N THR A 59 4.41 -28.59 -5.01
CA THR A 59 3.52 -27.82 -4.12
C THR A 59 2.08 -27.74 -4.64
N GLN A 60 1.90 -27.65 -5.96
CA GLN A 60 0.57 -27.59 -6.60
C GLN A 60 -0.24 -28.89 -6.44
N LYS A 61 0.40 -30.02 -6.17
CA LYS A 61 -0.24 -31.32 -5.94
C LYS A 61 -0.43 -31.64 -4.45
N MET A 62 0.08 -30.81 -3.56
CA MET A 62 -0.08 -31.01 -2.11
C MET A 62 -1.44 -30.49 -1.62
N LYS A 63 -1.93 -31.09 -0.54
CA LYS A 63 -3.09 -30.53 0.19
C LYS A 63 -2.73 -29.15 0.74
N PRO A 64 -3.65 -28.16 0.66
CA PRO A 64 -3.37 -26.77 1.08
C PRO A 64 -2.78 -26.62 2.48
N VAL A 65 -3.28 -27.39 3.44
CA VAL A 65 -2.74 -27.38 4.81
C VAL A 65 -1.28 -27.85 4.85
N VAL A 66 -0.94 -28.89 4.09
CA VAL A 66 0.42 -29.46 4.06
C VAL A 66 1.40 -28.48 3.43
N VAL A 67 1.07 -27.90 2.27
CA VAL A 67 1.94 -26.94 1.61
C VAL A 67 2.12 -25.67 2.45
N ASN A 68 1.07 -25.21 3.14
CA ASN A 68 1.18 -24.04 4.02
C ASN A 68 2.05 -24.30 5.25
N ILE A 69 2.01 -25.52 5.82
CA ILE A 69 2.95 -25.93 6.89
C ILE A 69 4.39 -25.91 6.36
N LEU A 70 4.65 -26.47 5.18
CA LEU A 70 5.98 -26.45 4.56
C LEU A 70 6.46 -25.01 4.31
N ARG A 71 5.62 -24.14 3.73
CA ARG A 71 5.93 -22.73 3.48
C ARG A 71 6.32 -21.99 4.76
N LEU A 72 5.49 -22.09 5.80
CA LEU A 72 5.74 -21.42 7.10
C LEU A 72 7.05 -21.91 7.73
N SER A 73 7.29 -23.22 7.69
CA SER A 73 8.49 -23.80 8.32
C SER A 73 9.74 -23.51 7.49
N THR A 74 9.66 -23.54 6.16
CA THR A 74 10.77 -23.14 5.27
C THR A 74 11.12 -21.66 5.45
N TYR A 75 10.11 -20.78 5.61
CA TYR A 75 10.35 -19.38 5.93
C TYR A 75 11.10 -19.20 7.25
N GLN A 76 10.72 -19.95 8.29
CA GLN A 76 11.43 -19.92 9.57
C GLN A 76 12.88 -20.37 9.43
N LEU A 77 13.14 -21.48 8.73
CA LEU A 77 14.49 -22.02 8.53
C LEU A 77 15.43 -21.06 7.79
N ILE A 78 14.89 -20.26 6.84
CA ILE A 78 15.73 -19.41 5.96
C ILE A 78 15.79 -17.96 6.46
N PHE A 79 14.69 -17.42 6.98
CA PHE A 79 14.53 -15.98 7.22
C PHE A 79 14.32 -15.59 8.69
N MET A 80 14.22 -16.55 9.62
CA MET A 80 14.00 -16.27 11.05
C MET A 80 15.11 -16.85 11.91
N SER A 81 16.29 -16.22 11.90
CA SER A 81 17.48 -16.65 12.66
C SER A 81 17.27 -16.80 14.17
N SER A 82 16.23 -16.14 14.72
CA SER A 82 15.85 -16.29 16.14
C SER A 82 15.09 -17.58 16.45
N VAL A 83 14.68 -18.35 15.43
CA VAL A 83 13.98 -19.63 15.60
C VAL A 83 14.97 -20.77 15.35
N PRO A 84 15.25 -21.63 16.35
CA PRO A 84 16.10 -22.78 16.13
C PRO A 84 15.50 -23.76 15.10
N ASP A 85 16.31 -24.24 14.18
CA ASP A 85 15.87 -25.13 13.09
C ASP A 85 15.09 -26.35 13.58
N PHE A 86 15.58 -26.98 14.64
CA PHE A 86 14.92 -28.15 15.22
C PHE A 86 13.52 -27.82 15.75
N ALA A 87 13.31 -26.61 16.27
CA ALA A 87 12.02 -26.17 16.76
C ALA A 87 11.04 -25.98 15.59
N ALA A 88 11.45 -25.30 14.52
CA ALA A 88 10.65 -25.12 13.31
C ALA A 88 10.19 -26.47 12.70
N ILE A 89 11.12 -27.45 12.61
CA ILE A 89 10.83 -28.79 12.07
C ILE A 89 9.89 -29.58 12.99
N ASN A 90 10.12 -29.54 14.30
CA ASN A 90 9.29 -30.26 15.28
C ASN A 90 7.86 -29.70 15.30
N GLU A 91 7.70 -28.38 15.32
CA GLU A 91 6.38 -27.74 15.31
C GLU A 91 5.62 -28.01 14.01
N ALA A 92 6.30 -28.10 12.86
CA ALA A 92 5.70 -28.53 11.61
C ALA A 92 5.04 -29.90 11.71
N GLY A 93 5.76 -30.87 12.28
CA GLY A 93 5.25 -32.23 12.50
C GLY A 93 4.08 -32.28 13.50
N LYS A 94 4.15 -31.49 14.60
CA LYS A 94 3.04 -31.35 15.56
C LYS A 94 1.81 -30.72 14.90
N LEU A 95 2.00 -29.66 14.13
CA LEU A 95 0.91 -28.97 13.44
C LEU A 95 0.23 -29.87 12.41
N ALA A 96 1.00 -30.67 11.66
CA ALA A 96 0.47 -31.64 10.72
C ALA A 96 -0.45 -32.67 11.44
N ARG A 97 -0.01 -33.21 12.57
CA ARG A 97 -0.83 -34.14 13.40
C ARG A 97 -2.09 -33.46 13.92
N LYS A 98 -1.97 -32.24 14.48
CA LYS A 98 -3.10 -31.46 15.00
C LYS A 98 -4.15 -31.14 13.92
N ARG A 99 -3.73 -31.03 12.66
CA ARG A 99 -4.62 -30.74 11.52
C ARG A 99 -5.11 -31.99 10.79
N GLY A 100 -4.93 -33.18 11.35
CA GLY A 100 -5.41 -34.44 10.77
C GLY A 100 -4.50 -35.03 9.67
N PHE A 101 -3.30 -34.50 9.49
CA PHE A 101 -2.33 -34.98 8.50
C PHE A 101 -1.13 -35.69 9.13
N GLY A 102 -1.37 -36.43 10.22
CA GLY A 102 -0.32 -37.12 10.97
C GLY A 102 0.48 -38.13 10.13
N SER A 103 -0.16 -38.81 9.17
CA SER A 103 0.52 -39.71 8.22
C SER A 103 1.55 -39.01 7.31
N LEU A 104 1.41 -37.71 7.11
CA LEU A 104 2.34 -36.89 6.32
C LEU A 104 3.42 -36.18 7.15
N ALA A 105 3.43 -36.34 8.48
CA ALA A 105 4.41 -35.69 9.34
C ALA A 105 5.85 -36.10 8.99
N SER A 106 6.08 -37.38 8.68
CA SER A 106 7.40 -37.87 8.25
C SER A 106 7.84 -37.30 6.91
N PHE A 107 6.92 -37.14 5.96
CA PHE A 107 7.19 -36.47 4.70
C PHE A 107 7.57 -34.99 4.89
N ILE A 108 6.78 -34.25 5.68
CA ILE A 108 7.04 -32.84 5.99
C ILE A 108 8.43 -32.69 6.63
N ASN A 109 8.72 -33.48 7.65
CA ASN A 109 10.02 -33.46 8.31
C ASN A 109 11.16 -33.82 7.37
N GLY A 110 10.96 -34.79 6.46
CA GLY A 110 11.96 -35.18 5.45
C GLY A 110 12.30 -34.03 4.51
N VAL A 111 11.30 -33.31 3.99
CA VAL A 111 11.49 -32.13 3.12
C VAL A 111 12.21 -31.03 3.88
N LEU A 112 11.77 -30.67 5.10
CA LEU A 112 12.39 -29.61 5.90
C LEU A 112 13.84 -29.90 6.28
N ARG A 113 14.16 -31.15 6.65
CA ARG A 113 15.56 -31.57 6.90
C ARG A 113 16.40 -31.53 5.63
N SER A 114 15.82 -31.82 4.45
CA SER A 114 16.53 -31.68 3.18
C SER A 114 16.81 -30.20 2.88
N ILE A 115 15.88 -29.29 3.14
CA ILE A 115 16.08 -27.84 3.01
C ILE A 115 17.20 -27.38 3.93
N GLN A 116 17.17 -27.77 5.22
CA GLN A 116 18.17 -27.41 6.21
C GLN A 116 19.58 -27.82 5.77
N ARG A 117 19.76 -29.05 5.26
CA ARG A 117 21.06 -29.55 4.82
C ARG A 117 21.62 -28.85 3.59
N ASN A 118 20.75 -28.29 2.74
CA ASN A 118 21.13 -27.69 1.46
C ASN A 118 21.07 -26.16 1.48
N ILE A 119 20.98 -25.52 2.67
CA ILE A 119 20.77 -24.07 2.79
C ILE A 119 21.74 -23.23 1.96
N GLY A 120 23.02 -23.62 1.89
CA GLY A 120 24.07 -22.90 1.14
C GLY A 120 23.95 -22.96 -0.39
N SER A 121 23.14 -23.88 -0.93
CA SER A 121 22.97 -24.09 -2.40
C SER A 121 21.52 -23.95 -2.88
N LEU A 122 20.64 -23.43 -2.04
CA LEU A 122 19.22 -23.30 -2.39
C LEU A 122 18.98 -22.38 -3.61
N GLU A 123 19.78 -21.33 -3.75
CA GLU A 123 19.67 -20.32 -4.80
C GLU A 123 20.42 -20.65 -6.09
N ASP A 124 21.16 -21.76 -6.14
CA ASP A 124 21.90 -22.16 -7.33
C ASP A 124 20.97 -22.38 -8.52
N GLY A 125 21.20 -21.61 -9.58
CA GLY A 125 20.38 -21.63 -10.80
C GLY A 125 18.97 -21.02 -10.65
N MET A 126 18.68 -20.34 -9.53
CA MET A 126 17.37 -19.74 -9.31
C MET A 126 17.15 -18.53 -10.23
N PRO A 127 16.02 -18.49 -10.99
CA PRO A 127 15.66 -17.32 -11.80
C PRO A 127 15.49 -16.05 -10.96
N GLU A 128 15.84 -14.89 -11.52
CA GLU A 128 15.82 -13.61 -10.79
C GLU A 128 14.43 -13.24 -10.26
N ASN A 129 13.37 -13.43 -11.06
CA ASN A 129 12.01 -13.20 -10.62
C ASN A 129 11.58 -14.10 -9.44
N VAL A 130 12.09 -15.35 -9.40
CA VAL A 130 11.83 -16.29 -8.30
C VAL A 130 12.59 -15.83 -7.05
N ARG A 131 13.86 -15.41 -7.18
CA ARG A 131 14.66 -14.87 -6.08
C ARG A 131 14.02 -13.63 -5.48
N LEU A 132 13.42 -12.77 -6.33
CA LEU A 132 12.64 -11.61 -5.93
C LEU A 132 11.19 -11.96 -5.50
N SER A 133 10.83 -13.25 -5.59
CA SER A 133 9.50 -13.76 -5.23
C SER A 133 8.35 -12.99 -5.91
N VAL A 134 8.50 -12.74 -7.21
CA VAL A 134 7.52 -12.02 -8.03
C VAL A 134 7.09 -12.92 -9.22
N PRO A 135 5.81 -12.94 -9.61
CA PRO A 135 5.36 -13.64 -10.81
C PRO A 135 6.15 -13.18 -12.05
N LYS A 136 6.48 -14.11 -12.95
CA LYS A 136 7.32 -13.79 -14.13
C LYS A 136 6.74 -12.65 -14.98
N TRP A 137 5.43 -12.68 -15.26
CA TRP A 137 4.76 -11.63 -16.04
C TRP A 137 4.90 -10.24 -15.40
N MET A 138 4.78 -10.16 -14.07
CA MET A 138 4.89 -8.92 -13.30
C MET A 138 6.34 -8.41 -13.30
N TYR A 139 7.29 -9.31 -13.12
CA TYR A 139 8.72 -8.99 -13.23
C TYR A 139 9.06 -8.43 -14.62
N ASP A 140 8.68 -9.16 -15.68
CA ASP A 140 8.97 -8.75 -17.06
C ASP A 140 8.35 -7.37 -17.38
N MET A 141 7.11 -7.13 -16.96
CA MET A 141 6.41 -5.86 -17.14
C MET A 141 7.13 -4.72 -16.38
N ILE A 142 7.43 -4.89 -15.10
CA ILE A 142 8.11 -3.85 -14.30
C ILE A 142 9.47 -3.49 -14.91
N ILE A 143 10.23 -4.50 -15.37
CA ILE A 143 11.52 -4.26 -16.03
C ILE A 143 11.33 -3.54 -17.38
N ALA A 144 10.29 -3.89 -18.13
CA ALA A 144 10.01 -3.23 -19.43
C ALA A 144 9.56 -1.76 -19.22
N ASP A 145 8.68 -1.50 -18.26
CA ASP A 145 8.08 -0.17 -18.04
C ASP A 145 9.02 0.80 -17.33
N CYS A 146 9.75 0.31 -16.30
CA CYS A 146 10.64 1.16 -15.48
C CYS A 146 12.10 1.16 -15.96
N GLY A 147 12.48 0.26 -16.87
CA GLY A 147 13.87 -0.06 -17.16
C GLY A 147 14.50 -1.00 -16.12
N ARG A 148 15.56 -1.72 -16.51
CA ARG A 148 16.14 -2.80 -15.70
C ARG A 148 16.66 -2.31 -14.33
N GLU A 149 17.36 -1.20 -14.30
CA GLU A 149 17.98 -0.69 -13.08
C GLU A 149 16.93 -0.24 -12.05
N ALA A 150 16.03 0.65 -12.44
CA ALA A 150 14.98 1.17 -11.57
C ALA A 150 13.98 0.07 -11.17
N GLY A 151 13.61 -0.82 -12.10
CA GLY A 151 12.72 -1.94 -11.82
C GLY A 151 13.32 -2.93 -10.81
N LEU A 152 14.60 -3.28 -10.94
CA LEU A 152 15.28 -4.13 -9.96
C LEU A 152 15.44 -3.44 -8.60
N LYS A 153 15.75 -2.15 -8.57
CA LYS A 153 15.85 -1.36 -7.35
C LYS A 153 14.50 -1.37 -6.61
N PHE A 154 13.41 -1.09 -7.32
CA PHE A 154 12.05 -1.16 -6.78
C PHE A 154 11.72 -2.55 -6.23
N LEU A 155 11.91 -3.63 -7.00
CA LEU A 155 11.59 -4.99 -6.58
C LEU A 155 12.41 -5.46 -5.37
N LYS A 156 13.70 -5.08 -5.30
CA LYS A 156 14.55 -5.35 -4.14
C LYS A 156 14.11 -4.54 -2.92
N GLY A 157 13.77 -3.27 -3.11
CA GLY A 157 13.22 -2.40 -2.06
C GLY A 157 11.94 -2.97 -1.46
N ALA A 158 11.02 -3.46 -2.29
CA ALA A 158 9.79 -4.11 -1.85
C ALA A 158 10.01 -5.36 -0.97
N LEU A 159 11.14 -6.08 -1.15
CA LEU A 159 11.51 -7.23 -0.33
C LEU A 159 12.28 -6.87 0.94
N SER A 160 13.03 -5.77 0.91
CA SER A 160 13.90 -5.35 2.02
C SER A 160 13.23 -4.33 2.93
N ALA A 161 12.07 -3.83 2.55
CA ALA A 161 11.38 -2.79 3.30
C ALA A 161 11.21 -3.20 4.77
N GLN A 162 11.94 -2.53 5.64
CA GLN A 162 11.64 -2.58 7.06
C GLN A 162 10.22 -2.04 7.22
N ARG A 163 9.29 -2.95 7.49
CA ARG A 163 7.87 -2.64 7.62
C ARG A 163 7.69 -1.76 8.86
N GLY A 164 7.74 -0.46 8.65
CA GLY A 164 7.37 0.54 9.63
C GLY A 164 6.10 1.22 9.17
N VAL A 165 5.36 1.77 10.12
CA VAL A 165 4.23 2.64 9.80
C VAL A 165 4.77 4.01 9.49
N THR A 166 4.43 4.56 8.33
CA THR A 166 4.76 5.94 8.00
C THR A 166 3.64 6.85 8.54
N ILE A 167 4.04 7.90 9.22
CA ILE A 167 3.16 8.91 9.79
C ILE A 167 3.53 10.29 9.27
N ARG A 168 2.52 11.14 9.13
CA ARG A 168 2.65 12.59 8.92
C ARG A 168 2.12 13.31 10.14
N LEU A 169 2.89 14.24 10.72
CA LEU A 169 2.48 14.99 11.88
C LEU A 169 1.34 15.96 11.56
N ASN A 170 0.42 16.13 12.50
CA ASN A 170 -0.65 17.12 12.43
C ASN A 170 -0.19 18.44 13.07
N LEU A 171 0.37 19.32 12.27
CA LEU A 171 0.94 20.60 12.76
C LEU A 171 -0.12 21.59 13.31
N LYS A 172 -1.41 21.30 13.17
CA LYS A 172 -2.46 22.06 13.86
C LYS A 172 -2.55 21.74 15.36
N LYS A 173 -1.96 20.62 15.80
CA LYS A 173 -2.00 20.13 17.18
C LYS A 173 -0.78 20.50 18.00
N GLY A 174 0.30 21.01 17.38
CA GLY A 174 1.52 21.38 18.05
C GLY A 174 2.71 21.52 17.09
N SER A 175 3.82 21.95 17.60
CA SER A 175 5.09 21.98 16.86
C SER A 175 5.63 20.55 16.66
N PRO A 176 6.47 20.31 15.63
CA PRO A 176 7.07 18.98 15.43
C PRO A 176 7.79 18.43 16.67
N GLY A 177 8.50 19.28 17.41
CA GLY A 177 9.20 18.88 18.64
C GLY A 177 8.26 18.35 19.72
N GLU A 178 7.19 19.09 20.02
CA GLU A 178 6.17 18.69 21.00
C GLU A 178 5.49 17.39 20.62
N LEU A 179 5.09 17.23 19.34
CA LEU A 179 4.41 16.03 18.87
C LEU A 179 5.32 14.79 18.91
N LEU A 180 6.61 14.95 18.61
CA LEU A 180 7.59 13.87 18.69
C LEU A 180 7.92 13.49 20.13
N GLU A 181 7.93 14.46 21.05
CA GLU A 181 8.11 14.21 22.50
C GLU A 181 6.93 13.40 23.06
N GLU A 182 5.67 13.72 22.69
CA GLU A 182 4.50 12.94 23.07
C GLU A 182 4.65 11.46 22.61
N LEU A 183 5.07 11.24 21.35
CA LEU A 183 5.32 9.90 20.83
C LEU A 183 6.45 9.17 21.59
N ALA A 184 7.52 9.88 21.93
CA ALA A 184 8.63 9.32 22.71
C ALA A 184 8.21 8.93 24.12
N ASN A 185 7.37 9.73 24.77
CA ASN A 185 6.80 9.45 26.10
C ASN A 185 5.92 8.17 26.08
N GLU A 186 5.31 7.83 24.95
CA GLU A 186 4.58 6.57 24.75
C GLU A 186 5.51 5.40 24.38
N GLY A 187 6.83 5.60 24.35
CA GLY A 187 7.85 4.60 24.03
C GLY A 187 8.02 4.33 22.53
N CYS A 188 7.47 5.18 21.67
CA CYS A 188 7.65 5.10 20.24
C CYS A 188 9.04 5.61 19.82
N GLN A 189 9.61 5.00 18.79
CA GLN A 189 10.77 5.53 18.09
C GLN A 189 10.33 6.14 16.76
N THR A 190 10.84 7.33 16.45
CA THR A 190 10.52 8.04 15.21
C THR A 190 11.80 8.31 14.42
N PHE A 191 11.74 8.07 13.10
CA PHE A 191 12.84 8.32 12.18
C PHE A 191 12.33 9.22 11.07
N LYS A 192 12.91 10.41 10.91
CA LYS A 192 12.54 11.33 9.83
C LYS A 192 12.87 10.72 8.48
N ILE A 193 11.93 10.77 7.53
CA ILE A 193 12.07 10.15 6.19
C ILE A 193 11.95 11.17 5.05
N SER A 194 11.78 12.44 5.37
CA SER A 194 11.72 13.53 4.40
C SER A 194 12.29 14.79 5.02
N ASP A 195 13.09 15.56 4.27
CA ASP A 195 13.67 16.83 4.72
C ASP A 195 12.66 17.98 4.60
N ASP A 196 11.77 17.89 3.62
CA ASP A 196 10.80 18.92 3.24
C ASP A 196 9.40 18.71 3.84
N LEU A 197 9.13 17.54 4.42
CA LEU A 197 7.83 17.19 5.00
C LEU A 197 8.01 16.62 6.41
N GLU A 198 7.05 16.88 7.28
CA GLU A 198 7.03 16.32 8.63
C GLU A 198 6.48 14.89 8.62
N CYS A 199 7.18 14.03 7.87
CA CYS A 199 6.91 12.61 7.71
C CYS A 199 7.98 11.76 8.41
N TYR A 200 7.52 10.77 9.16
CA TYR A 200 8.36 9.93 10.01
C TYR A 200 7.98 8.46 9.87
N LYS A 201 8.97 7.58 9.99
CA LYS A 201 8.75 6.15 10.19
C LYS A 201 8.60 5.88 11.69
N LEU A 202 7.51 5.24 12.06
CA LEU A 202 7.21 4.89 13.44
C LEU A 202 7.71 3.48 13.72
N GLY A 203 8.62 3.36 14.67
CA GLY A 203 9.12 2.09 15.19
C GLY A 203 8.76 1.89 16.66
N ARG A 204 8.85 0.66 17.17
CA ARG A 204 8.58 0.29 18.56
C ARG A 204 7.28 0.87 19.13
N PHE A 205 6.15 0.33 18.70
CA PHE A 205 4.83 0.61 19.32
C PHE A 205 4.04 -0.69 19.48
N LYS A 206 3.11 -0.75 20.42
CA LYS A 206 2.29 -1.95 20.66
C LYS A 206 1.19 -2.09 19.63
N SER A 207 0.37 -1.07 19.51
CA SER A 207 -0.72 -0.97 18.54
C SER A 207 -0.99 0.51 18.28
N LEU A 208 -1.20 0.89 17.03
CA LEU A 208 -1.53 2.30 16.67
C LEU A 208 -2.77 2.80 17.40
N THR A 209 -3.81 1.98 17.46
CA THR A 209 -5.10 2.36 18.05
C THR A 209 -5.06 2.44 19.58
N GLU A 210 -4.00 1.94 20.21
CA GLU A 210 -3.78 2.05 21.65
C GLU A 210 -2.99 3.31 22.03
N LEU A 211 -2.29 3.95 21.08
CA LEU A 211 -1.54 5.18 21.34
C LEU A 211 -2.48 6.35 21.61
N GLU A 212 -2.27 7.07 22.70
CA GLU A 212 -3.01 8.29 23.01
C GLU A 212 -2.72 9.39 21.98
N SER A 213 -1.49 9.51 21.51
CA SER A 213 -1.10 10.38 20.42
C SER A 213 -1.90 10.12 19.13
N TYR A 214 -2.20 8.85 18.80
CA TYR A 214 -3.08 8.51 17.68
C TYR A 214 -4.52 8.95 17.95
N LYS A 215 -5.08 8.64 19.13
CA LYS A 215 -6.45 8.99 19.52
C LYS A 215 -6.66 10.50 19.55
N LYS A 216 -5.68 11.26 20.05
CA LYS A 216 -5.68 12.73 20.06
C LYS A 216 -5.51 13.35 18.67
N GLY A 217 -5.20 12.55 17.63
CA GLY A 217 -5.00 13.01 16.25
C GLY A 217 -3.72 13.81 16.06
N LEU A 218 -2.64 13.50 16.79
CA LEU A 218 -1.35 14.18 16.65
C LEU A 218 -0.66 13.84 15.34
N PHE A 219 -1.06 12.76 14.69
CA PHE A 219 -0.55 12.33 13.39
C PHE A 219 -1.58 11.57 12.57
N ILE A 220 -1.34 11.46 11.28
CA ILE A 220 -2.06 10.60 10.35
C ILE A 220 -1.13 9.52 9.82
N VAL A 221 -1.65 8.29 9.65
CA VAL A 221 -0.93 7.21 8.98
C VAL A 221 -1.06 7.43 7.47
N GLN A 222 0.03 7.75 6.82
CA GLN A 222 0.06 8.04 5.39
C GLN A 222 1.46 7.79 4.84
N ASP A 223 1.55 7.06 3.72
CA ASP A 223 2.83 6.85 3.03
C ASP A 223 3.37 8.14 2.42
N LEU A 224 4.70 8.30 2.43
CA LEU A 224 5.38 9.50 1.93
C LEU A 224 5.05 9.79 0.45
N SER A 225 4.96 8.75 -0.39
CA SER A 225 4.61 8.91 -1.80
C SER A 225 3.17 9.42 -1.97
N SER A 226 2.24 8.95 -1.12
CA SER A 226 0.86 9.44 -1.07
C SER A 226 0.77 10.90 -0.62
N VAL A 227 1.60 11.31 0.37
CA VAL A 227 1.71 12.73 0.78
C VAL A 227 2.22 13.58 -0.38
N ARG A 228 3.31 13.16 -1.04
CA ARG A 228 3.88 13.87 -2.19
C ARG A 228 2.90 14.00 -3.35
N ALA A 229 2.09 12.99 -3.61
CA ALA A 229 1.05 13.04 -4.63
C ALA A 229 -0.04 14.08 -4.29
N ALA A 230 -0.51 14.12 -3.04
CA ALA A 230 -1.45 15.14 -2.59
C ALA A 230 -0.87 16.54 -2.68
N MET A 231 0.38 16.71 -2.22
CA MET A 231 1.08 18.00 -2.24
C MET A 231 1.32 18.52 -3.66
N ALA A 232 1.53 17.65 -4.65
CA ALA A 232 1.87 18.07 -6.01
C ALA A 232 0.82 19.02 -6.60
N GLY A 233 -0.48 18.70 -6.48
CA GLY A 233 -1.55 19.58 -6.94
C GLY A 233 -1.80 20.77 -6.03
N CYS A 234 -1.77 20.54 -4.71
CA CYS A 234 -1.97 21.60 -3.73
C CYS A 234 -0.92 22.70 -3.84
N LEU A 235 0.36 22.36 -4.10
CA LEU A 235 1.43 23.33 -4.30
C LEU A 235 1.20 24.16 -5.56
N LYS A 236 0.75 23.54 -6.67
CA LYS A 236 0.45 24.26 -7.91
C LYS A 236 -0.74 25.23 -7.74
N LEU A 237 -1.79 24.79 -7.05
CA LEU A 237 -2.90 25.65 -6.71
C LEU A 237 -2.45 26.81 -5.81
N LYS A 238 -1.60 26.56 -4.83
CA LYS A 238 -1.07 27.58 -3.91
C LYS A 238 -0.17 28.60 -4.63
N GLU A 239 0.63 28.16 -5.59
CA GLU A 239 1.46 29.05 -6.44
C GLU A 239 0.57 30.04 -7.21
N GLU A 240 -0.60 29.65 -7.69
CA GLU A 240 -1.52 30.51 -8.44
C GLU A 240 -2.37 31.42 -7.56
N CYS A 241 -2.90 30.90 -6.44
CA CYS A 241 -3.76 31.66 -5.54
C CYS A 241 -2.97 32.61 -4.60
N GLY A 242 -1.64 32.60 -4.68
CA GLY A 242 -0.78 33.26 -3.71
C GLY A 242 -0.83 32.54 -2.35
N ASN A 243 -0.35 33.20 -1.29
CA ASN A 243 -0.33 32.62 0.05
C ASN A 243 -1.71 32.67 0.77
N SER A 244 -2.83 32.57 0.01
CA SER A 244 -4.17 32.55 0.59
C SER A 244 -4.40 31.26 1.40
N GLU A 245 -5.18 31.34 2.46
CA GLU A 245 -5.61 30.17 3.23
C GLU A 245 -6.70 29.36 2.51
N GLY A 246 -6.96 29.66 1.22
CA GLY A 246 -7.91 28.94 0.37
C GLY A 246 -9.33 29.46 0.45
N GLU A 247 -9.56 30.72 0.85
CA GLU A 247 -10.91 31.30 0.89
C GLU A 247 -11.56 31.33 -0.51
N GLY A 248 -12.76 30.73 -0.61
CA GLY A 248 -13.49 30.62 -1.86
C GLY A 248 -13.05 29.45 -2.76
N LEU A 249 -12.00 28.73 -2.44
CA LEU A 249 -11.57 27.57 -3.23
C LEU A 249 -12.47 26.35 -2.99
N LEU A 250 -12.74 25.62 -4.06
CA LEU A 250 -13.40 24.32 -4.05
C LEU A 250 -12.42 23.22 -4.49
N ILE A 251 -12.19 22.25 -3.62
CA ILE A 251 -11.38 21.06 -3.89
C ILE A 251 -12.30 19.83 -3.86
N VAL A 252 -12.15 18.93 -4.83
CA VAL A 252 -12.95 17.70 -4.92
C VAL A 252 -12.01 16.50 -5.01
N ASP A 253 -12.10 15.59 -4.03
CA ASP A 253 -11.37 14.32 -4.01
C ASP A 253 -12.37 13.19 -4.31
N VAL A 254 -12.21 12.53 -5.46
CA VAL A 254 -13.27 11.66 -6.02
C VAL A 254 -13.17 10.20 -5.61
N CYS A 255 -12.04 9.75 -5.05
CA CYS A 255 -11.82 8.40 -4.54
C CYS A 255 -10.99 8.47 -3.26
N ALA A 256 -11.50 9.17 -2.26
CA ALA A 256 -10.73 9.77 -1.18
C ALA A 256 -10.28 8.81 -0.07
N ALA A 257 -11.04 7.72 0.18
CA ALA A 257 -10.81 6.90 1.38
C ALA A 257 -9.39 6.31 1.48
N PRO A 258 -8.80 6.39 2.67
CA PRO A 258 -9.33 6.80 3.98
C PRO A 258 -9.22 8.31 4.28
N GLY A 259 -9.04 9.18 3.27
CA GLY A 259 -9.09 10.63 3.40
C GLY A 259 -7.71 11.31 3.38
N GLY A 260 -6.61 10.58 3.28
CA GLY A 260 -5.26 11.13 3.44
C GLY A 260 -4.93 12.33 2.54
N LYS A 261 -5.41 12.33 1.29
CA LYS A 261 -5.17 13.43 0.33
C LYS A 261 -6.08 14.62 0.59
N SER A 262 -7.37 14.39 0.83
CA SER A 262 -8.31 15.42 1.24
C SER A 262 -7.86 16.14 2.51
N LEU A 263 -7.38 15.38 3.51
CA LEU A 263 -6.91 15.93 4.78
C LEU A 263 -5.60 16.72 4.61
N CYS A 264 -4.72 16.28 3.70
CA CYS A 264 -3.53 17.05 3.33
C CYS A 264 -3.90 18.40 2.69
N ALA A 265 -4.89 18.40 1.78
CA ALA A 265 -5.41 19.63 1.17
C ALA A 265 -6.07 20.54 2.24
N ALA A 266 -6.81 19.97 3.19
CA ALA A 266 -7.47 20.71 4.26
C ALA A 266 -6.50 21.42 5.22
N GLU A 267 -5.36 20.81 5.47
CA GLU A 267 -4.31 21.44 6.27
C GLU A 267 -3.63 22.61 5.53
N MET A 268 -3.45 22.46 4.19
CA MET A 268 -2.84 23.50 3.37
C MET A 268 -3.78 24.66 3.08
N PHE A 269 -5.07 24.39 2.98
CA PHE A 269 -6.11 25.36 2.64
C PHE A 269 -7.24 25.32 3.69
N PRO A 270 -7.01 25.85 4.91
CA PRO A 270 -7.95 25.70 6.03
C PRO A 270 -9.29 26.42 5.82
N LYS A 271 -9.40 27.34 4.83
CA LYS A 271 -10.63 28.04 4.47
C LYS A 271 -11.26 27.56 3.16
N ALA A 272 -10.64 26.59 2.46
CA ALA A 272 -11.23 25.98 1.29
C ALA A 272 -12.38 25.05 1.67
N ARG A 273 -13.35 24.90 0.79
CA ARG A 273 -14.34 23.85 0.86
C ARG A 273 -13.81 22.60 0.16
N ILE A 274 -13.79 21.47 0.86
CA ILE A 274 -13.27 20.21 0.32
C ILE A 274 -14.37 19.16 0.34
N ILE A 275 -14.77 18.66 -0.84
CA ILE A 275 -15.71 17.55 -0.98
C ILE A 275 -14.90 16.27 -1.14
N SER A 276 -15.07 15.34 -0.20
CA SER A 276 -14.31 14.09 -0.13
C SER A 276 -15.24 12.91 -0.40
N ARG A 277 -15.11 12.27 -1.57
CA ARG A 277 -16.03 11.26 -2.08
C ARG A 277 -15.42 9.86 -2.10
N ASP A 278 -16.24 8.87 -1.84
CA ASP A 278 -15.92 7.47 -2.15
C ASP A 278 -17.21 6.66 -2.36
N LEU A 279 -17.08 5.47 -2.96
CA LEU A 279 -18.17 4.67 -3.46
C LEU A 279 -19.08 4.08 -2.35
N THR A 280 -18.56 3.82 -1.14
CA THR A 280 -19.29 3.06 -0.10
C THR A 280 -19.36 3.80 1.23
N GLU A 281 -20.48 3.63 1.95
CA GLU A 281 -20.65 4.16 3.30
C GLU A 281 -19.52 3.74 4.26
N TYR A 282 -19.04 2.50 4.13
CA TYR A 282 -17.91 2.02 4.94
C TYR A 282 -16.66 2.87 4.76
N LYS A 283 -16.34 3.23 3.51
CA LYS A 283 -15.20 4.08 3.18
C LYS A 283 -15.40 5.52 3.66
N ILE A 284 -16.61 6.03 3.52
CA ILE A 284 -16.96 7.37 4.04
C ILE A 284 -16.82 7.42 5.57
N LYS A 285 -17.26 6.42 6.30
CA LYS A 285 -17.01 6.33 7.75
C LYS A 285 -15.55 6.39 8.15
N MET A 286 -14.65 5.83 7.32
CA MET A 286 -13.21 5.94 7.57
C MET A 286 -12.72 7.39 7.42
N ILE A 287 -13.25 8.13 6.45
CA ILE A 287 -12.94 9.56 6.26
C ILE A 287 -13.45 10.38 7.44
N GLU A 288 -14.72 10.17 7.83
CA GLU A 288 -15.36 10.84 8.97
C GLU A 288 -14.57 10.63 10.28
N GLN A 289 -14.17 9.39 10.58
CA GLN A 289 -13.35 9.07 11.75
C GLN A 289 -12.01 9.81 11.75
N ASN A 290 -11.37 9.97 10.59
CA ASN A 290 -10.14 10.72 10.48
C ASN A 290 -10.36 12.23 10.60
N ILE A 291 -11.43 12.77 10.03
CA ILE A 291 -11.84 14.18 10.17
C ILE A 291 -12.01 14.53 11.65
N GLU A 292 -12.82 13.73 12.37
CA GLU A 292 -13.09 13.93 13.80
C GLU A 292 -11.81 13.85 14.63
N ARG A 293 -11.03 12.77 14.45
CA ARG A 293 -9.80 12.52 15.19
C ARG A 293 -8.75 13.61 15.00
N LEU A 294 -8.60 14.12 13.78
CA LEU A 294 -7.61 15.16 13.44
C LEU A 294 -8.10 16.58 13.75
N GLY A 295 -9.40 16.78 14.01
CA GLY A 295 -10.01 18.07 14.28
C GLY A 295 -10.08 18.96 13.03
N ILE A 296 -10.42 18.38 11.89
CA ILE A 296 -10.58 19.07 10.60
C ILE A 296 -12.06 19.42 10.41
N SER A 297 -12.36 20.63 9.96
CA SER A 297 -13.74 21.13 9.86
C SER A 297 -14.17 21.54 8.44
N ASN A 298 -13.26 21.56 7.49
CA ASN A 298 -13.50 22.05 6.14
C ASN A 298 -13.53 20.94 5.07
N VAL A 299 -13.75 19.68 5.50
CA VAL A 299 -13.92 18.52 4.63
C VAL A 299 -15.33 17.97 4.77
N GLU A 300 -16.04 17.83 3.66
CA GLU A 300 -17.39 17.31 3.54
C GLU A 300 -17.35 15.90 2.92
N PRO A 301 -17.51 14.81 3.68
CA PRO A 301 -17.54 13.46 3.16
C PRO A 301 -18.88 13.16 2.47
N GLU A 302 -18.86 12.54 1.30
CA GLU A 302 -20.05 12.21 0.51
C GLU A 302 -19.92 10.84 -0.15
N VAL A 303 -20.93 9.97 0.00
CA VAL A 303 -21.00 8.71 -0.78
C VAL A 303 -21.37 9.08 -2.21
N PHE A 304 -20.45 8.82 -3.15
CA PHE A 304 -20.68 9.13 -4.55
C PHE A 304 -19.85 8.24 -5.48
N ASP A 305 -20.46 7.81 -6.60
CA ASP A 305 -19.76 7.04 -7.63
C ASP A 305 -19.05 7.98 -8.61
N ALA A 306 -17.73 7.89 -8.70
CA ALA A 306 -16.92 8.72 -9.58
C ALA A 306 -17.20 8.50 -11.08
N LEU A 307 -17.90 7.44 -11.45
CA LEU A 307 -18.39 7.19 -12.81
C LEU A 307 -19.69 7.97 -13.15
N VAL A 308 -20.32 8.58 -12.16
CA VAL A 308 -21.56 9.34 -12.33
C VAL A 308 -21.23 10.83 -12.34
N PHE A 309 -21.73 11.55 -13.36
CA PHE A 309 -21.54 12.99 -13.43
C PHE A 309 -22.45 13.73 -12.44
N ASP A 310 -21.88 14.72 -11.74
CA ASP A 310 -22.60 15.57 -10.81
C ASP A 310 -22.68 17.01 -11.35
N GLU A 311 -23.84 17.40 -11.86
CA GLU A 311 -24.10 18.75 -12.38
C GLU A 311 -23.80 19.87 -11.38
N ARG A 312 -23.87 19.60 -10.07
CA ARG A 312 -23.57 20.59 -9.02
C ARG A 312 -22.13 21.07 -9.07
N LEU A 313 -21.22 20.25 -9.58
CA LEU A 313 -19.77 20.50 -9.61
C LEU A 313 -19.24 20.95 -10.96
N LYS A 314 -20.07 20.96 -12.01
CA LYS A 314 -19.63 21.32 -13.37
C LYS A 314 -18.86 22.64 -13.37
N GLU A 315 -17.61 22.59 -13.83
CA GLU A 315 -16.68 23.73 -13.99
C GLU A 315 -16.51 24.62 -12.73
N LYS A 316 -16.54 24.00 -11.53
CA LYS A 316 -16.47 24.77 -10.27
C LYS A 316 -15.21 24.48 -9.46
N ALA A 317 -14.61 23.31 -9.62
CA ALA A 317 -13.48 22.91 -8.79
C ALA A 317 -12.18 23.61 -9.23
N ASP A 318 -11.52 24.21 -8.27
CA ASP A 318 -10.15 24.74 -8.42
C ASP A 318 -9.12 23.63 -8.53
N LEU A 319 -9.37 22.53 -7.80
CA LEU A 319 -8.56 21.33 -7.81
C LEU A 319 -9.45 20.09 -7.73
N VAL A 320 -9.26 19.15 -8.64
CA VAL A 320 -9.79 17.80 -8.55
C VAL A 320 -8.64 16.85 -8.23
N ILE A 321 -8.81 16.04 -7.18
CA ILE A 321 -7.89 14.96 -6.81
C ILE A 321 -8.51 13.63 -7.27
N ALA A 322 -7.85 12.96 -8.19
CA ALA A 322 -8.25 11.68 -8.75
C ALA A 322 -7.18 10.62 -8.42
N ASP A 323 -7.17 10.16 -7.15
CA ASP A 323 -6.36 9.01 -6.70
C ASP A 323 -7.14 7.73 -6.96
N LEU A 324 -7.01 7.21 -8.17
CA LEU A 324 -7.96 6.23 -8.68
C LEU A 324 -7.64 4.80 -8.26
N PRO A 325 -8.68 3.95 -8.11
CA PRO A 325 -8.48 2.52 -7.91
C PRO A 325 -7.57 1.95 -9.01
N CYS A 326 -6.56 1.20 -8.60
CA CYS A 326 -5.51 0.69 -9.48
C CYS A 326 -5.05 -0.70 -9.06
N SER A 327 -4.14 -1.31 -9.83
CA SER A 327 -3.61 -2.64 -9.53
C SER A 327 -2.81 -2.72 -8.22
N GLY A 328 -2.34 -1.58 -7.70
CA GLY A 328 -1.58 -1.53 -6.45
C GLY A 328 -0.18 -2.16 -6.53
N LEU A 329 0.38 -2.32 -7.73
CA LEU A 329 1.70 -2.96 -7.89
C LEU A 329 2.83 -2.17 -7.26
N GLY A 330 2.62 -0.88 -6.99
CA GLY A 330 3.60 -0.04 -6.28
C GLY A 330 3.73 -0.38 -4.79
N VAL A 331 2.67 -0.95 -4.19
CA VAL A 331 2.59 -1.20 -2.73
C VAL A 331 2.79 -2.68 -2.36
N ILE A 332 3.33 -3.51 -3.25
CA ILE A 332 3.56 -4.95 -3.04
C ILE A 332 4.49 -5.25 -1.85
N GLY A 333 5.33 -4.30 -1.45
CA GLY A 333 6.17 -4.42 -0.26
C GLY A 333 5.35 -4.44 1.03
N GLY A 334 4.37 -3.54 1.15
CA GLY A 334 3.45 -3.46 2.29
C GLY A 334 2.28 -4.47 2.22
N LYS A 335 1.84 -4.81 0.99
CA LYS A 335 0.71 -5.70 0.71
C LYS A 335 1.12 -6.84 -0.21
N PRO A 336 1.83 -7.86 0.29
CA PRO A 336 2.43 -8.91 -0.53
C PRO A 336 1.40 -9.82 -1.23
N ASP A 337 0.15 -9.86 -0.76
CA ASP A 337 -0.96 -10.60 -1.37
C ASP A 337 -1.36 -10.06 -2.75
N ILE A 338 -1.10 -8.80 -3.06
CA ILE A 338 -1.34 -8.20 -4.38
C ILE A 338 -0.68 -9.03 -5.50
N LYS A 339 0.52 -9.56 -5.27
CA LYS A 339 1.25 -10.39 -6.24
C LYS A 339 0.50 -11.65 -6.68
N PHE A 340 -0.48 -12.11 -5.89
CA PHE A 340 -1.26 -13.32 -6.14
C PHE A 340 -2.71 -13.04 -6.51
N ARG A 341 -3.17 -11.82 -6.30
CA ARG A 341 -4.55 -11.36 -6.56
C ARG A 341 -4.69 -10.72 -7.93
N VAL A 342 -3.74 -9.86 -8.29
CA VAL A 342 -3.72 -9.18 -9.58
C VAL A 342 -3.25 -10.13 -10.68
N ARG A 343 -3.98 -10.18 -11.78
CA ARG A 343 -3.64 -10.94 -12.98
C ARG A 343 -3.32 -9.95 -14.11
N GLN A 344 -2.45 -10.35 -15.01
CA GLN A 344 -2.04 -9.50 -16.14
C GLN A 344 -3.22 -8.94 -16.94
N LYS A 345 -4.29 -9.72 -17.13
CA LYS A 345 -5.49 -9.28 -17.85
C LYS A 345 -6.28 -8.19 -17.13
N ASP A 346 -6.20 -8.12 -15.81
CA ASP A 346 -6.95 -7.16 -15.00
C ASP A 346 -6.41 -5.72 -15.18
N LEU A 347 -5.14 -5.57 -15.63
CA LEU A 347 -4.49 -4.26 -15.81
C LEU A 347 -5.20 -3.41 -16.88
N ALA A 348 -5.61 -4.02 -18.00
CA ALA A 348 -6.33 -3.30 -19.06
C ALA A 348 -7.73 -2.87 -18.63
N GLU A 349 -8.42 -3.70 -17.84
CA GLU A 349 -9.74 -3.38 -17.28
C GLU A 349 -9.65 -2.21 -16.30
N LEU A 350 -8.62 -2.20 -15.43
CA LEU A 350 -8.35 -1.11 -14.49
C LEU A 350 -8.02 0.20 -15.20
N ALA A 351 -7.13 0.16 -16.20
CA ALA A 351 -6.79 1.34 -17.01
C ALA A 351 -8.02 1.91 -17.73
N GLY A 352 -8.90 1.05 -18.26
CA GLY A 352 -10.17 1.45 -18.87
C GLY A 352 -11.13 2.12 -17.87
N MET A 353 -11.28 1.54 -16.68
CA MET A 353 -12.10 2.13 -15.61
C MET A 353 -11.57 3.51 -15.19
N GLN A 354 -10.25 3.65 -15.03
CA GLN A 354 -9.62 4.92 -14.69
C GLN A 354 -9.89 5.99 -15.75
N ARG A 355 -9.81 5.64 -17.05
CA ARG A 355 -10.17 6.56 -18.14
C ARG A 355 -11.63 6.99 -18.06
N ASN A 356 -12.54 6.06 -17.80
CA ASN A 356 -13.97 6.39 -17.65
C ASN A 356 -14.21 7.38 -16.50
N ILE A 357 -13.51 7.20 -15.36
CA ILE A 357 -13.59 8.16 -14.25
C ILE A 357 -13.01 9.51 -14.66
N LEU A 358 -11.84 9.54 -15.31
CA LEU A 358 -11.22 10.78 -15.80
C LEU A 358 -12.11 11.51 -16.79
N ASP A 359 -12.82 10.79 -17.66
CA ASP A 359 -13.79 11.36 -18.63
C ASP A 359 -14.94 12.09 -17.92
N VAL A 360 -15.33 11.64 -16.74
CA VAL A 360 -16.36 12.30 -15.92
C VAL A 360 -15.79 13.48 -15.15
N VAL A 361 -14.73 13.25 -14.38
CA VAL A 361 -14.29 14.21 -13.36
C VAL A 361 -13.57 15.44 -13.95
N GLN A 362 -13.11 15.38 -15.20
CA GLN A 362 -12.55 16.53 -15.92
C GLN A 362 -13.57 17.67 -16.10
N GLU A 363 -14.88 17.34 -16.16
CA GLU A 363 -15.96 18.33 -16.22
C GLU A 363 -16.11 19.16 -14.95
N TYR A 364 -15.60 18.66 -13.81
CA TYR A 364 -15.67 19.42 -12.55
C TYR A 364 -14.64 20.54 -12.48
N VAL A 365 -13.52 20.39 -13.19
CA VAL A 365 -12.41 21.37 -13.16
C VAL A 365 -12.84 22.65 -13.88
N ARG A 366 -12.74 23.79 -13.19
CA ARG A 366 -12.97 25.10 -13.82
C ARG A 366 -11.86 25.46 -14.82
N GLU A 367 -12.07 26.45 -15.67
CA GLU A 367 -11.00 27.02 -16.51
C GLU A 367 -9.84 27.51 -15.63
N GLY A 368 -8.61 27.19 -16.04
CA GLY A 368 -7.40 27.45 -15.26
C GLY A 368 -7.22 26.59 -13.99
N GLY A 369 -8.20 25.75 -13.64
CA GLY A 369 -8.12 24.84 -12.50
C GLY A 369 -7.23 23.62 -12.76
N PHE A 370 -6.98 22.81 -11.72
CA PHE A 370 -6.07 21.69 -11.76
C PHE A 370 -6.78 20.35 -11.59
N LEU A 371 -6.22 19.33 -12.23
CA LEU A 371 -6.52 17.92 -12.00
C LEU A 371 -5.24 17.20 -11.57
N VAL A 372 -5.26 16.54 -10.41
CA VAL A 372 -4.22 15.59 -9.99
C VAL A 372 -4.71 14.19 -10.30
N TYR A 373 -4.00 13.49 -11.16
CA TYR A 373 -4.17 12.06 -11.39
C TYR A 373 -3.08 11.30 -10.65
N SER A 374 -3.44 10.34 -9.82
CA SER A 374 -2.47 9.53 -9.09
C SER A 374 -2.91 8.07 -8.94
N THR A 375 -1.93 7.18 -8.82
CA THR A 375 -2.10 5.75 -8.60
C THR A 375 -0.99 5.20 -7.70
N CYS A 376 -1.29 4.16 -6.93
CA CYS A 376 -0.29 3.39 -6.20
C CYS A 376 0.24 2.19 -7.02
N THR A 377 0.44 2.38 -8.33
CA THR A 377 0.99 1.35 -9.22
C THR A 377 2.19 1.86 -10.02
N VAL A 378 2.92 0.94 -10.62
CA VAL A 378 4.15 1.23 -11.37
C VAL A 378 4.06 0.86 -12.86
N ASN A 379 2.93 0.33 -13.33
CA ASN A 379 2.79 -0.02 -14.74
C ASN A 379 2.39 1.19 -15.62
N LYS A 380 2.94 1.21 -16.82
CA LYS A 380 2.75 2.29 -17.78
C LYS A 380 1.30 2.44 -18.24
N GLY A 381 0.57 1.32 -18.40
CA GLY A 381 -0.80 1.31 -18.90
C GLY A 381 -1.79 2.08 -18.02
N GLU A 382 -1.62 1.97 -16.69
CA GLU A 382 -2.43 2.70 -15.71
C GLU A 382 -1.89 4.12 -15.44
N ASN A 383 -0.67 4.44 -15.86
CA ASN A 383 0.03 5.68 -15.55
C ASN A 383 0.17 6.57 -16.80
N ASP A 384 1.29 6.43 -17.51
CA ASP A 384 1.64 7.29 -18.63
C ASP A 384 0.61 7.24 -19.77
N ASP A 385 0.16 6.03 -20.13
CA ASP A 385 -0.78 5.85 -21.24
C ASP A 385 -2.15 6.46 -20.93
N ASN A 386 -2.55 6.52 -19.64
CA ASN A 386 -3.77 7.22 -19.22
C ASN A 386 -3.61 8.74 -19.27
N VAL A 387 -2.43 9.27 -18.87
CA VAL A 387 -2.17 10.72 -19.01
C VAL A 387 -2.11 11.13 -20.46
N ASP A 388 -1.45 10.34 -21.33
CA ASP A 388 -1.35 10.64 -22.76
C ASP A 388 -2.73 10.55 -23.45
N TYR A 389 -3.55 9.55 -23.10
CA TYR A 389 -4.97 9.49 -23.53
C TYR A 389 -5.73 10.75 -23.12
N PHE A 390 -5.63 11.14 -21.85
CA PHE A 390 -6.38 12.27 -21.31
C PHE A 390 -5.97 13.60 -21.96
N THR A 391 -4.68 13.88 -22.07
CA THR A 391 -4.16 15.12 -22.68
C THR A 391 -4.41 15.19 -24.19
N SER A 392 -4.51 14.06 -24.89
CA SER A 392 -4.87 14.01 -26.30
C SER A 392 -6.36 14.28 -26.56
N LYS A 393 -7.21 13.96 -25.56
CA LYS A 393 -8.68 14.03 -25.69
C LYS A 393 -9.27 15.36 -25.18
N TYR A 394 -8.68 15.92 -24.13
CA TYR A 394 -9.20 17.08 -23.42
C TYR A 394 -8.23 18.27 -23.45
N GLY A 395 -8.78 19.47 -23.32
CA GLY A 395 -8.02 20.73 -23.30
C GLY A 395 -7.23 20.97 -22.02
N PHE A 396 -6.40 19.99 -21.61
CA PHE A 396 -5.53 20.11 -20.45
C PHE A 396 -4.06 20.15 -20.87
N GLU A 397 -3.27 20.92 -20.13
CA GLU A 397 -1.83 20.98 -20.23
C GLU A 397 -1.20 20.13 -19.12
N LEU A 398 -0.25 19.29 -19.46
CA LEU A 398 0.53 18.52 -18.48
C LEU A 398 1.58 19.41 -17.82
N ILE A 399 1.38 19.74 -16.55
CA ILE A 399 2.31 20.56 -15.76
C ILE A 399 3.49 19.73 -15.23
N CYS A 400 3.21 18.55 -14.68
CA CYS A 400 4.26 17.63 -14.27
C CYS A 400 3.75 16.18 -14.27
N ARG A 401 4.71 15.26 -14.48
CA ARG A 401 4.52 13.81 -14.40
C ARG A 401 5.69 13.23 -13.64
N ARG A 402 5.43 12.43 -12.61
CA ARG A 402 6.47 11.82 -11.78
C ARG A 402 6.14 10.38 -11.43
N HIS A 403 7.14 9.51 -11.60
CA HIS A 403 7.17 8.18 -11.03
C HIS A 403 7.94 8.27 -9.71
N LEU A 404 7.27 8.01 -8.61
CA LEU A 404 7.86 7.93 -7.29
C LEU A 404 8.25 6.48 -7.05
N LEU A 405 9.54 6.18 -7.14
CA LEU A 405 10.13 4.86 -6.90
C LEU A 405 11.15 5.01 -5.76
N PRO A 406 10.69 5.26 -4.53
CA PRO A 406 11.58 5.50 -3.41
C PRO A 406 12.38 4.25 -3.05
N GLU A 407 13.58 4.45 -2.52
CA GLU A 407 14.50 3.37 -2.11
C GLU A 407 13.90 2.49 -1.01
N ASP A 408 13.10 3.10 -0.12
CA ASP A 408 12.55 2.47 1.08
C ASP A 408 11.02 2.59 1.20
N GLY A 409 10.31 2.87 0.09
CA GLY A 409 8.89 3.19 0.13
C GLY A 409 8.07 2.47 -0.94
N ASP A 410 6.85 2.91 -1.02
CA ASP A 410 5.89 2.43 -2.00
C ASP A 410 6.12 3.12 -3.36
N GLY A 411 5.94 2.36 -4.44
CA GLY A 411 5.90 2.91 -5.80
C GLY A 411 4.59 3.68 -6.02
N PHE A 412 4.70 4.87 -6.59
CA PHE A 412 3.55 5.73 -6.81
C PHE A 412 3.70 6.51 -8.12
N PHE A 413 2.59 6.92 -8.68
CA PHE A 413 2.57 7.80 -9.85
C PHE A 413 1.71 9.03 -9.56
N VAL A 414 2.15 10.18 -10.06
CA VAL A 414 1.37 11.42 -10.00
C VAL A 414 1.57 12.24 -11.27
N ALA A 415 0.48 12.75 -11.81
CA ALA A 415 0.47 13.77 -12.85
C ALA A 415 -0.40 14.95 -12.40
N VAL A 416 0.07 16.16 -12.63
CA VAL A 416 -0.68 17.39 -12.42
C VAL A 416 -0.98 18.00 -13.80
N LEU A 417 -2.27 18.22 -14.06
CA LEU A 417 -2.79 18.75 -15.30
C LEU A 417 -3.54 20.05 -15.01
N LYS A 418 -3.43 21.03 -15.92
CA LYS A 418 -4.13 22.31 -15.83
C LYS A 418 -5.11 22.44 -16.97
N LYS A 419 -6.38 22.77 -16.69
CA LYS A 419 -7.38 23.05 -17.71
C LYS A 419 -7.03 24.36 -18.40
N LYS A 420 -6.92 24.35 -19.74
CA LYS A 420 -6.67 25.55 -20.52
C LYS A 420 -7.86 26.48 -20.43
N ASN A 421 -7.60 27.80 -20.51
CA ASN A 421 -8.65 28.78 -20.72
C ASN A 421 -9.14 28.65 -22.15
N SER A 422 -10.44 28.70 -22.36
CA SER A 422 -11.09 28.65 -23.69
C SER A 422 -10.77 29.89 -24.50
#